data_58ace850332743bbbc15474ed6f84252
#
_entry.id   58ace850332743bbbc15474ed6f84252
#
_cell.length_a   1.000
_cell.length_b   1.000
_cell.length_c   1.000
_cell.angle_alpha   90.00
_cell.angle_beta   90.00
_cell.angle_gamma   90.00
#
_symmetry.space_group_name_H-M   'P 1'
#
loop_
_entity.id
_entity.type
_entity.pdbx_description
1 polymer ?
#
loop_
_entity_poly.entity_id
_entity_poly.type
_entity_poly.pdbx_seq_one_letter_code
_entity_poly.pdbx_strand_id
1 'polypeptide(L)'
;MSLADQTLSVLDPQDRVLTRYAISTGLNGPGERDGSGCTPRGMHYIRAMIGDGLPENTVFRARRPTGEIYSRSLAESHPGRDWILSRIIWLCGLEPGRNRGGRVDTFRRFIYIHGTPDSEPMGVAASHGCIRMRNRDVIELFTRVRPGVRVSIQ
;
A
#
# COMPACT_ATOMS: atom_id res chain seq x y z
N MET A 1 -2.69 -11.25 -0.79
CA MET A 1 -2.20 -10.68 0.47
C MET A 1 -2.96 -11.29 1.61
N SER A 2 -2.27 -11.67 2.68
CA SER A 2 -2.86 -12.15 3.93
C SER A 2 -2.78 -11.06 5.00
N LEU A 3 -3.95 -10.61 5.47
CA LEU A 3 -4.05 -9.64 6.57
C LEU A 3 -3.71 -10.32 7.91
N ALA A 4 -4.02 -11.59 8.05
CA ALA A 4 -3.70 -12.35 9.27
C ALA A 4 -2.19 -12.54 9.44
N ASP A 5 -1.48 -12.89 8.36
CA ASP A 5 -0.04 -13.13 8.39
C ASP A 5 0.79 -11.87 8.12
N GLN A 6 0.15 -10.75 7.80
CA GLN A 6 0.79 -9.49 7.38
C GLN A 6 1.83 -9.71 6.28
N THR A 7 1.42 -10.42 5.21
CA THR A 7 2.28 -10.76 4.07
C THR A 7 1.63 -10.45 2.72
N LEU A 8 2.48 -10.05 1.76
CA LEU A 8 2.15 -9.91 0.36
C LEU A 8 2.97 -10.91 -0.46
N SER A 9 2.30 -11.78 -1.22
CA SER A 9 2.97 -12.71 -2.13
C SER A 9 2.69 -12.33 -3.57
N VAL A 10 3.71 -12.37 -4.42
CA VAL A 10 3.58 -12.34 -5.87
C VAL A 10 3.51 -13.78 -6.35
N LEU A 11 2.51 -14.08 -7.17
CA LEU A 11 2.25 -15.42 -7.69
C LEU A 11 2.51 -15.46 -9.19
N ASP A 12 2.91 -16.62 -9.69
CA ASP A 12 2.91 -16.90 -11.11
C ASP A 12 1.50 -17.30 -11.61
N PRO A 13 1.30 -17.51 -12.94
CA PRO A 13 0.01 -17.93 -13.48
C PRO A 13 -0.50 -19.31 -13.00
N GLN A 14 0.33 -20.09 -12.34
CA GLN A 14 0.02 -21.39 -11.74
C GLN A 14 -0.15 -21.28 -10.21
N ASP A 15 -0.35 -20.05 -9.68
CA ASP A 15 -0.52 -19.74 -8.26
C ASP A 15 0.69 -20.13 -7.36
N ARG A 16 1.88 -20.34 -7.93
CA ARG A 16 3.09 -20.60 -7.16
C ARG A 16 3.69 -19.27 -6.69
N VAL A 17 4.15 -19.26 -5.44
CA VAL A 17 4.77 -18.06 -4.85
C VAL A 17 6.15 -17.81 -5.48
N LEU A 18 6.28 -16.68 -6.17
CA LEU A 18 7.55 -16.20 -6.72
C LEU A 18 8.37 -15.43 -5.68
N THR A 19 7.68 -14.60 -4.88
CA THR A 19 8.32 -13.83 -3.81
C THR A 19 7.28 -13.46 -2.75
N ARG A 20 7.75 -13.20 -1.52
CA ARG A 20 6.90 -12.80 -0.40
C ARG A 20 7.56 -11.66 0.36
N TYR A 21 6.76 -10.67 0.74
CA TYR A 21 7.16 -9.50 1.50
C TYR A 21 6.38 -9.42 2.81
N ALA A 22 7.03 -8.93 3.87
CA ALA A 22 6.33 -8.49 5.06
C ALA A 22 5.67 -7.13 4.78
N ILE A 23 4.44 -6.97 5.26
CA ILE A 23 3.66 -5.73 5.12
C ILE A 23 3.14 -5.27 6.49
N SER A 24 2.60 -4.04 6.51
CA SER A 24 1.84 -3.54 7.65
C SER A 24 0.54 -2.93 7.13
N THR A 25 -0.59 -3.43 7.60
CA THR A 25 -1.93 -3.01 7.16
C THR A 25 -2.66 -2.21 8.22
N GLY A 26 -3.93 -1.87 7.99
CA GLY A 26 -4.71 -1.04 8.91
C GLY A 26 -4.76 -1.56 10.34
N LEU A 27 -4.39 -0.71 11.32
CA LEU A 27 -4.43 -1.02 12.76
C LEU A 27 -5.84 -1.48 13.19
N ASN A 28 -6.88 -0.91 12.59
CA ASN A 28 -8.27 -1.27 12.88
C ASN A 28 -8.70 -2.59 12.22
N GLY A 29 -7.75 -3.35 11.64
CA GLY A 29 -8.02 -4.63 11.01
C GLY A 29 -8.70 -4.53 9.64
N PRO A 30 -9.37 -5.60 9.20
CA PRO A 30 -10.06 -5.64 7.92
C PRO A 30 -11.38 -4.85 7.95
N GLY A 31 -11.69 -4.14 6.85
CA GLY A 31 -12.95 -3.43 6.70
C GLY A 31 -13.01 -2.53 5.47
N GLU A 32 -14.18 -2.43 4.88
CA GLU A 32 -14.37 -1.82 3.57
C GLU A 32 -14.91 -0.37 3.64
N ARG A 33 -15.46 0.06 4.78
CA ARG A 33 -16.10 1.38 4.92
C ARG A 33 -15.10 2.53 4.85
N ASP A 34 -15.51 3.58 4.17
CA ASP A 34 -14.80 4.86 4.17
C ASP A 34 -14.70 5.46 5.58
N GLY A 35 -13.55 6.04 5.92
CA GLY A 35 -13.26 6.60 7.24
C GLY A 35 -13.00 5.58 8.35
N SER A 36 -13.03 4.27 8.07
CA SER A 36 -12.84 3.22 9.10
C SER A 36 -11.38 3.05 9.55
N GLY A 37 -10.40 3.49 8.76
CA GLY A 37 -8.98 3.18 9.00
C GLY A 37 -8.63 1.71 8.77
N CYS A 38 -9.56 0.90 8.25
CA CYS A 38 -9.39 -0.52 7.99
C CYS A 38 -8.83 -0.77 6.58
N THR A 39 -8.15 -1.89 6.38
CA THR A 39 -7.74 -2.38 5.05
C THR A 39 -8.87 -3.18 4.42
N PRO A 40 -9.30 -2.86 3.17
CA PRO A 40 -10.40 -3.55 2.52
C PRO A 40 -10.00 -4.95 2.05
N ARG A 41 -10.95 -5.89 2.12
CA ARG A 41 -10.80 -7.28 1.66
C ARG A 41 -11.37 -7.48 0.26
N GLY A 42 -11.10 -8.66 -0.29
CA GLY A 42 -11.67 -9.15 -1.55
C GLY A 42 -10.78 -8.90 -2.75
N MET A 43 -11.38 -8.97 -3.92
CA MET A 43 -10.66 -8.84 -5.19
C MET A 43 -10.50 -7.37 -5.59
N HIS A 44 -9.27 -7.03 -5.92
CA HIS A 44 -8.86 -5.71 -6.39
C HIS A 44 -8.03 -5.84 -7.68
N TYR A 45 -7.69 -4.71 -8.26
CA TYR A 45 -6.66 -4.60 -9.29
C TYR A 45 -5.82 -3.34 -9.07
N ILE A 46 -4.62 -3.35 -9.61
CA ILE A 46 -3.75 -2.17 -9.64
C ILE A 46 -4.32 -1.17 -10.65
N ARG A 47 -4.80 -0.04 -10.16
CA ARG A 47 -5.40 1.02 -11.00
C ARG A 47 -4.36 1.96 -11.57
N ALA A 48 -3.38 2.35 -10.75
CA ALA A 48 -2.32 3.27 -11.13
C ALA A 48 -1.05 2.99 -10.35
N MET A 49 0.07 3.35 -10.94
CA MET A 49 1.39 3.23 -10.34
C MET A 49 2.11 4.58 -10.47
N ILE A 50 2.69 5.08 -9.37
CA ILE A 50 3.26 6.42 -9.29
C ILE A 50 4.63 6.33 -8.64
N GLY A 51 5.60 7.08 -9.18
CA GLY A 51 6.96 7.17 -8.63
C GLY A 51 8.00 6.39 -9.43
N ASP A 52 7.68 5.97 -10.67
CA ASP A 52 8.68 5.32 -11.54
C ASP A 52 9.89 6.22 -11.76
N GLY A 53 11.09 5.65 -11.67
CA GLY A 53 12.36 6.36 -11.84
C GLY A 53 12.71 7.36 -10.72
N LEU A 54 11.83 7.59 -9.74
CA LEU A 54 12.15 8.49 -8.63
C LEU A 54 13.07 7.82 -7.61
N PRO A 55 13.90 8.61 -6.89
CA PRO A 55 14.76 8.10 -5.83
C PRO A 55 13.99 7.37 -4.74
N GLU A 56 14.65 6.42 -4.08
CA GLU A 56 14.16 5.86 -2.82
C GLU A 56 13.96 6.98 -1.79
N ASN A 57 12.96 6.80 -0.90
CA ASN A 57 12.57 7.80 0.09
C ASN A 57 11.96 9.10 -0.46
N THR A 58 11.66 9.18 -1.77
CA THR A 58 10.85 10.29 -2.30
C THR A 58 9.54 10.38 -1.52
N VAL A 59 9.24 11.58 -1.01
CA VAL A 59 8.02 11.84 -0.24
C VAL A 59 6.87 12.20 -1.17
N PHE A 60 5.72 11.57 -0.94
CA PHE A 60 4.48 11.87 -1.67
C PHE A 60 3.43 12.51 -0.78
N ARG A 61 2.72 13.49 -1.33
CA ARG A 61 1.50 14.06 -0.75
C ARG A 61 0.44 14.16 -1.84
N ALA A 62 -0.78 13.71 -1.55
CA ALA A 62 -1.86 13.65 -2.53
C ALA A 62 -1.43 13.01 -3.87
N ARG A 63 -0.62 11.94 -3.81
CA ARG A 63 -0.11 11.17 -4.95
C ARG A 63 0.86 11.94 -5.88
N ARG A 64 1.42 13.03 -5.39
CA ARG A 64 2.44 13.83 -6.10
C ARG A 64 3.72 13.86 -5.30
N PRO A 65 4.89 13.76 -5.94
CA PRO A 65 6.16 13.96 -5.24
C PRO A 65 6.23 15.40 -4.74
N THR A 66 6.71 15.58 -3.51
CA THR A 66 6.82 16.91 -2.88
C THR A 66 8.14 17.59 -3.22
N GLY A 67 9.11 16.86 -3.77
CA GLY A 67 10.50 17.29 -3.91
C GLY A 67 11.36 16.95 -2.70
N GLU A 68 10.74 16.54 -1.59
CA GLU A 68 11.47 16.10 -0.38
C GLU A 68 11.93 14.64 -0.53
N ILE A 69 13.09 14.35 0.08
CA ILE A 69 13.57 12.98 0.33
C ILE A 69 13.50 12.77 1.84
N TYR A 70 12.80 11.71 2.25
CA TYR A 70 12.66 11.38 3.67
C TYR A 70 14.03 11.18 4.33
N SER A 71 14.17 11.79 5.49
CA SER A 71 15.28 11.60 6.41
C SER A 71 14.76 11.65 7.84
N ARG A 72 15.54 11.15 8.78
CA ARG A 72 15.20 11.21 10.20
C ARG A 72 15.02 12.66 10.70
N SER A 73 15.89 13.57 10.28
CA SER A 73 15.79 14.98 10.61
C SER A 73 14.52 15.64 10.05
N LEU A 74 14.11 15.26 8.83
CA LEU A 74 12.85 15.73 8.27
C LEU A 74 11.64 15.20 9.07
N ALA A 75 11.69 13.95 9.51
CA ALA A 75 10.62 13.37 10.34
C ALA A 75 10.53 14.06 11.71
N GLU A 76 11.67 14.37 12.36
CA GLU A 76 11.72 15.10 13.63
C GLU A 76 11.16 16.53 13.51
N SER A 77 11.32 17.16 12.35
CA SER A 77 10.73 18.49 12.05
C SER A 77 9.22 18.44 11.77
N HIS A 78 8.66 17.26 11.52
CA HIS A 78 7.24 17.09 11.19
C HIS A 78 6.63 15.94 12.00
N PRO A 79 6.52 16.06 13.32
CA PRO A 79 5.97 15.00 14.16
C PRO A 79 4.51 14.72 13.80
N GLY A 80 4.17 13.44 13.72
CA GLY A 80 2.81 12.98 13.39
C GLY A 80 2.44 12.99 11.91
N ARG A 81 3.35 13.37 11.01
CA ARG A 81 3.13 13.27 9.57
C ARG A 81 3.12 11.80 9.14
N ASP A 82 2.06 11.39 8.42
CA ASP A 82 2.00 10.07 7.78
C ASP A 82 2.86 10.09 6.51
N TRP A 83 3.82 9.17 6.43
CA TRP A 83 4.83 9.15 5.38
C TRP A 83 4.49 8.14 4.31
N ILE A 84 4.18 8.61 3.11
CA ILE A 84 4.05 7.81 1.90
C ILE A 84 5.32 7.99 1.09
N LEU A 85 6.12 6.93 0.97
CA LEU A 85 7.47 7.01 0.45
C LEU A 85 7.68 6.14 -0.80
N SER A 86 8.67 6.50 -1.60
CA SER A 86 9.30 5.75 -2.68
C SER A 86 8.38 5.43 -3.86
N ARG A 87 7.28 4.70 -3.65
CA ARG A 87 6.34 4.26 -4.70
C ARG A 87 4.92 4.23 -4.15
N ILE A 88 3.95 4.45 -5.05
CA ILE A 88 2.53 4.24 -4.78
C ILE A 88 1.99 3.27 -5.82
N ILE A 89 1.40 2.17 -5.36
CA ILE A 89 0.61 1.24 -6.17
C ILE A 89 -0.84 1.40 -5.70
N TRP A 90 -1.67 2.06 -6.48
CA TRP A 90 -3.03 2.45 -6.10
C TRP A 90 -4.03 1.39 -6.50
N LEU A 91 -4.79 0.89 -5.53
CA LEU A 91 -5.74 -0.20 -5.70
C LEU A 91 -7.14 0.30 -6.04
N CYS A 92 -7.87 -0.49 -6.80
CA CYS A 92 -9.29 -0.33 -7.05
C CYS A 92 -10.01 -1.66 -6.83
N GLY A 93 -11.16 -1.63 -6.15
CA GLY A 93 -11.97 -2.81 -5.92
C GLY A 93 -12.62 -3.36 -7.19
N LEU A 94 -12.87 -4.65 -7.22
CA LEU A 94 -13.58 -5.34 -8.31
C LEU A 94 -15.00 -5.76 -7.95
N GLU A 95 -15.35 -5.72 -6.66
CA GLU A 95 -16.62 -6.23 -6.12
C GLU A 95 -17.58 -5.08 -5.81
N PRO A 96 -18.58 -4.79 -6.69
CA PRO A 96 -19.56 -3.74 -6.44
C PRO A 96 -20.31 -3.95 -5.12
N GLY A 97 -20.46 -2.86 -4.34
CA GLY A 97 -21.14 -2.89 -3.03
C GLY A 97 -20.31 -3.46 -1.89
N ARG A 98 -19.18 -4.10 -2.17
CA ARG A 98 -18.26 -4.60 -1.15
C ARG A 98 -16.98 -3.76 -1.05
N ASN A 99 -16.24 -3.61 -2.14
CA ASN A 99 -15.02 -2.81 -2.17
C ASN A 99 -14.96 -1.83 -3.36
N ARG A 100 -16.07 -1.71 -4.11
CA ARG A 100 -16.23 -0.81 -5.26
C ARG A 100 -17.54 -0.05 -5.19
N GLY A 101 -17.48 1.25 -5.36
CA GLY A 101 -18.63 2.16 -5.38
C GLY A 101 -19.08 2.62 -3.99
N GLY A 102 -19.87 3.70 -3.94
CA GLY A 102 -20.42 4.26 -2.71
C GLY A 102 -19.38 4.52 -1.63
N ARG A 103 -19.75 4.20 -0.38
CA ARG A 103 -18.90 4.40 0.81
C ARG A 103 -17.91 3.27 1.08
N VAL A 104 -17.78 2.29 0.18
CA VAL A 104 -16.84 1.17 0.30
C VAL A 104 -15.80 1.16 -0.81
N ASP A 105 -15.75 2.19 -1.62
CA ASP A 105 -14.89 2.25 -2.80
C ASP A 105 -13.41 2.35 -2.44
N THR A 106 -12.65 1.28 -2.64
CA THR A 106 -11.21 1.20 -2.34
C THR A 106 -10.40 2.31 -3.01
N PHE A 107 -10.72 2.63 -4.27
CA PHE A 107 -10.01 3.66 -5.02
C PHE A 107 -10.26 5.07 -4.43
N ARG A 108 -11.51 5.37 -4.11
CA ARG A 108 -11.91 6.65 -3.49
C ARG A 108 -11.44 6.79 -2.05
N ARG A 109 -11.26 5.66 -1.36
CA ARG A 109 -10.65 5.61 -0.02
C ARG A 109 -9.15 5.79 -0.03
N PHE A 110 -8.53 5.94 -1.21
CA PHE A 110 -7.09 6.13 -1.37
C PHE A 110 -6.25 5.01 -0.75
N ILE A 111 -6.65 3.77 -0.96
CA ILE A 111 -5.91 2.61 -0.48
C ILE A 111 -4.74 2.31 -1.42
N TYR A 112 -3.53 2.43 -0.90
CA TYR A 112 -2.27 2.21 -1.62
C TYR A 112 -1.46 1.08 -1.01
N ILE A 113 -0.60 0.47 -1.83
CA ILE A 113 0.63 -0.18 -1.38
C ILE A 113 1.74 0.85 -1.57
N HIS A 114 2.50 1.16 -0.50
CA HIS A 114 3.51 2.22 -0.55
C HIS A 114 4.68 1.95 0.40
N GLY A 115 5.81 2.63 0.17
CA GLY A 115 6.93 2.63 1.09
C GLY A 115 6.65 3.45 2.35
N THR A 116 7.34 3.14 3.42
CA THR A 116 7.26 3.80 4.73
C THR A 116 8.64 3.89 5.35
N PRO A 117 8.86 4.78 6.36
CA PRO A 117 10.12 4.80 7.10
C PRO A 117 10.51 3.44 7.67
N ASP A 118 11.82 3.14 7.70
CA ASP A 118 12.31 1.87 8.25
C ASP A 118 12.08 1.71 9.76
N SER A 119 11.78 2.81 10.46
CA SER A 119 11.34 2.79 11.86
C SER A 119 9.94 2.22 12.05
N GLU A 120 9.10 2.21 11.00
CA GLU A 120 7.74 1.65 11.10
C GLU A 120 7.77 0.11 11.17
N PRO A 121 6.94 -0.51 12.00
CA PRO A 121 6.94 -1.96 12.14
C PRO A 121 6.39 -2.65 10.89
N MET A 122 6.95 -3.83 10.56
CA MET A 122 6.43 -4.74 9.54
C MET A 122 6.02 -6.06 10.19
N GLY A 123 5.10 -6.80 9.53
CA GLY A 123 4.56 -8.05 10.06
C GLY A 123 3.46 -7.85 11.12
N VAL A 124 3.05 -6.60 11.36
CA VAL A 124 1.99 -6.23 12.29
C VAL A 124 1.10 -5.14 11.68
N ALA A 125 -0.18 -5.12 12.07
CA ALA A 125 -1.11 -4.08 11.65
C ALA A 125 -0.83 -2.76 12.40
N ALA A 126 -0.48 -1.69 11.68
CA ALA A 126 -0.11 -0.40 12.28
C ALA A 126 -0.43 0.82 11.38
N SER A 127 -1.03 0.63 10.19
CA SER A 127 -1.34 1.72 9.27
C SER A 127 -2.74 2.30 9.49
N HIS A 128 -3.09 3.34 8.73
CA HIS A 128 -4.44 3.93 8.69
C HIS A 128 -5.32 3.36 7.57
N GLY A 129 -5.01 2.13 7.08
CA GLY A 129 -5.77 1.41 6.06
C GLY A 129 -4.98 1.07 4.79
N CYS A 130 -3.95 1.83 4.46
CA CYS A 130 -3.01 1.51 3.38
C CYS A 130 -2.13 0.30 3.73
N ILE A 131 -1.49 -0.27 2.73
CA ILE A 131 -0.56 -1.40 2.86
C ILE A 131 0.86 -0.82 2.82
N ARG A 132 1.54 -0.79 3.98
CA ARG A 132 2.91 -0.32 4.12
C ARG A 132 3.90 -1.43 3.81
N MET A 133 5.00 -1.08 3.14
CA MET A 133 6.14 -1.95 2.84
C MET A 133 7.45 -1.25 3.15
N ARG A 134 8.55 -2.00 3.31
CA ARG A 134 9.89 -1.43 3.25
C ARG A 134 10.12 -0.75 1.91
N ASN A 135 10.88 0.33 1.87
CA ASN A 135 11.10 1.10 0.65
C ASN A 135 11.70 0.23 -0.46
N ARG A 136 12.74 -0.55 -0.17
CA ARG A 136 13.35 -1.50 -1.12
C ARG A 136 12.35 -2.52 -1.65
N ASP A 137 11.46 -3.02 -0.79
CA ASP A 137 10.50 -4.08 -1.15
C ASP A 137 9.40 -3.53 -2.06
N VAL A 138 8.89 -2.32 -1.81
CA VAL A 138 7.91 -1.70 -2.70
C VAL A 138 8.53 -1.29 -4.03
N ILE A 139 9.80 -0.87 -4.07
CA ILE A 139 10.53 -0.59 -5.30
C ILE A 139 10.68 -1.87 -6.11
N GLU A 140 11.09 -2.98 -5.51
CA GLU A 140 11.17 -4.28 -6.17
C GLU A 140 9.79 -4.74 -6.67
N LEU A 141 8.75 -4.69 -5.82
CA LEU A 141 7.39 -5.04 -6.22
C LEU A 141 6.94 -4.20 -7.43
N PHE A 142 7.24 -2.92 -7.43
CA PHE A 142 6.89 -1.99 -8.51
C PHE A 142 7.44 -2.43 -9.87
N THR A 143 8.62 -3.04 -9.92
CA THR A 143 9.20 -3.57 -11.17
C THR A 143 8.56 -4.88 -11.65
N ARG A 144 7.87 -5.60 -10.75
CA ARG A 144 7.28 -6.92 -11.02
C ARG A 144 5.81 -6.86 -11.44
N VAL A 145 5.14 -5.75 -11.18
CA VAL A 145 3.71 -5.59 -11.41
C VAL A 145 3.43 -4.45 -12.39
N ARG A 146 2.20 -4.37 -12.88
CA ARG A 146 1.73 -3.32 -13.79
C ARG A 146 0.25 -3.02 -13.54
N PRO A 147 -0.28 -1.89 -14.02
CA PRO A 147 -1.71 -1.63 -14.00
C PRO A 147 -2.49 -2.80 -14.61
N GLY A 148 -3.63 -3.15 -14.00
CA GLY A 148 -4.48 -4.28 -14.39
C GLY A 148 -4.17 -5.60 -13.65
N VAL A 149 -3.01 -5.75 -13.00
CA VAL A 149 -2.71 -6.95 -12.19
C VAL A 149 -3.73 -7.09 -11.07
N ARG A 150 -4.28 -8.29 -10.92
CA ARG A 150 -5.25 -8.63 -9.87
C ARG A 150 -4.57 -8.80 -8.53
N VAL A 151 -5.27 -8.36 -7.49
CA VAL A 151 -4.80 -8.40 -6.10
C VAL A 151 -5.92 -8.95 -5.23
N SER A 152 -5.69 -10.11 -4.59
CA SER A 152 -6.57 -10.65 -3.56
C SER A 152 -6.11 -10.21 -2.18
N ILE A 153 -7.00 -9.66 -1.37
CA ILE A 153 -6.76 -9.28 0.04
C ILE A 153 -7.68 -10.12 0.92
N GLN A 154 -7.09 -10.91 1.80
CA GLN A 154 -7.78 -11.89 2.67
C GLN A 154 -7.38 -11.71 4.13
#